data_4ab7898d25417a3b0152b4e05e00026a
#
_entry.id   4ab7898d25417a3b0152b4e05e00026a
#
_cell.length_a   1.000
_cell.length_b   1.000
_cell.length_c   1.000
_cell.angle_alpha   90.00
_cell.angle_beta   90.00
_cell.angle_gamma   90.00
#
_symmetry.space_group_name_H-M   'P 1'
#
loop_
_entity.id
_entity.type
_entity.pdbx_description
1 polymer ?
#
loop_
_entity_poly.entity_id
_entity_poly.type
_entity_poly.pdbx_seq_one_letter_code
_entity_poly.pdbx_strand_id
1 'polypeptide(L)'
;WKNTAAETTGYVTGIEPGTGFPHNRSYERKHGRVPKLGPGQSRTFELDFSILSNRSEVNNAVVAVRQLQGSKGPEIQKTPEE
;
A
#
# COMPACT_ATOMS: atom_id res chain seq x y z
N TRP A 1 7.89 -3.07 1.62
CA TRP A 1 9.04 -3.97 1.77
C TRP A 1 9.47 -4.05 3.23
N LYS A 2 9.86 -5.22 3.64
CA LYS A 2 10.24 -5.48 5.03
C LYS A 2 11.57 -6.22 5.06
N ASN A 3 12.48 -5.75 5.90
CA ASN A 3 13.76 -6.40 6.12
C ASN A 3 13.56 -7.74 6.83
N THR A 4 14.13 -8.80 6.28
CA THR A 4 14.10 -10.16 6.89
C THR A 4 15.38 -10.50 7.64
N ALA A 5 16.42 -9.68 7.52
CA ALA A 5 17.67 -9.89 8.25
C ALA A 5 17.53 -9.52 9.73
N ALA A 6 18.42 -10.05 10.56
CA ALA A 6 18.47 -9.71 11.97
C ALA A 6 18.79 -8.24 12.20
N GLU A 7 18.29 -7.67 13.28
CA GLU A 7 18.52 -6.28 13.67
C GLU A 7 19.99 -5.88 13.71
N THR A 8 20.88 -6.83 13.99
CA THR A 8 22.33 -6.61 14.04
C THR A 8 22.92 -6.12 12.72
N THR A 9 22.24 -6.37 11.60
CA THR A 9 22.65 -5.92 10.26
C THR A 9 21.97 -4.62 9.83
N GLY A 10 21.19 -4.00 10.71
CA GLY A 10 20.36 -2.83 10.41
C GLY A 10 18.97 -3.23 9.98
N TYR A 11 18.02 -2.34 10.16
CA TYR A 11 16.63 -2.56 9.80
C TYR A 11 16.15 -1.44 8.86
N VAL A 12 15.59 -1.85 7.74
CA VAL A 12 14.93 -0.94 6.79
C VAL A 12 13.58 -1.49 6.40
N THR A 13 12.65 -0.61 6.14
CA THR A 13 11.36 -0.95 5.55
C THR A 13 11.04 0.02 4.42
N GLY A 14 10.39 -0.48 3.38
CA GLY A 14 9.89 0.36 2.29
C GLY A 14 8.38 0.41 2.32
N ILE A 15 7.82 1.61 2.23
CA ILE A 15 6.40 1.85 2.05
C ILE A 15 6.22 2.22 0.60
N GLU A 16 5.72 1.28 -0.19
CA GLU A 16 5.75 1.35 -1.65
C GLU A 16 4.34 1.13 -2.24
N PRO A 17 3.43 2.08 -2.05
CA PRO A 17 2.11 1.96 -2.66
C PRO A 17 2.22 1.98 -4.18
N GLY A 18 1.45 1.13 -4.83
CA GLY A 18 1.48 0.97 -6.28
C GLY A 18 0.10 0.70 -6.85
N THR A 19 0.00 0.75 -8.17
CA THR A 19 -1.26 0.55 -8.90
C THR A 19 -1.50 -0.89 -9.34
N GLY A 20 -0.54 -1.78 -9.11
CA GLY A 20 -0.63 -3.18 -9.49
C GLY A 20 0.07 -4.09 -8.48
N PHE A 21 0.17 -5.35 -8.80
CA PHE A 21 0.88 -6.34 -7.99
C PHE A 21 2.36 -6.44 -8.42
N PRO A 22 3.23 -7.03 -7.59
CA PRO A 22 4.66 -7.07 -7.85
C PRO A 22 5.06 -8.16 -8.86
N HIS A 23 4.37 -8.20 -9.98
CA HIS A 23 4.70 -9.05 -11.11
C HIS A 23 5.40 -8.27 -12.23
N ASN A 24 5.93 -8.94 -13.20
CA ASN A 24 6.47 -8.26 -14.36
C ASN A 24 5.36 -7.55 -15.17
N ARG A 25 5.74 -6.53 -15.90
CA ARG A 25 4.78 -5.65 -16.60
C ARG A 25 3.93 -6.39 -17.62
N SER A 26 4.47 -7.38 -18.30
CA SER A 26 3.71 -8.15 -19.30
C SER A 26 2.59 -8.97 -18.64
N TYR A 27 2.86 -9.55 -17.49
CA TYR A 27 1.88 -10.25 -16.68
C TYR A 27 0.78 -9.28 -16.18
N GLU A 28 1.18 -8.16 -15.62
CA GLU A 28 0.24 -7.13 -15.15
C GLU A 28 -0.64 -6.59 -16.29
N ARG A 29 -0.07 -6.41 -17.47
CA ARG A 29 -0.83 -5.97 -18.64
C ARG A 29 -1.86 -7.00 -19.09
N LYS A 30 -1.50 -8.27 -19.08
CA LYS A 30 -2.41 -9.37 -19.41
C LYS A 30 -3.62 -9.42 -18.47
N HIS A 31 -3.43 -9.06 -17.22
CA HIS A 31 -4.49 -9.07 -16.21
C HIS A 31 -5.20 -7.72 -16.05
N GLY A 32 -4.94 -6.76 -16.94
CA GLY A 32 -5.62 -5.47 -16.94
C GLY A 32 -5.23 -4.53 -15.79
N ARG A 33 -4.11 -4.79 -15.12
CA ARG A 33 -3.66 -4.00 -13.95
C ARG A 33 -2.64 -2.91 -14.28
N VAL A 34 -2.32 -2.71 -15.55
CA VAL A 34 -1.47 -1.59 -15.98
C VAL A 34 -2.36 -0.41 -16.34
N PRO A 35 -2.38 0.66 -15.55
CA PRO A 35 -3.17 1.83 -15.89
C PRO A 35 -2.62 2.49 -17.15
N LYS A 36 -3.54 3.02 -17.95
CA LYS A 36 -3.22 3.74 -19.18
C LYS A 36 -3.57 5.21 -19.02
N LEU A 37 -2.70 6.06 -19.56
CA LEU A 37 -2.93 7.49 -19.62
C LEU A 37 -3.05 7.89 -21.09
N GLY A 38 -4.21 8.41 -21.48
CA GLY A 38 -4.46 8.90 -22.83
C GLY A 38 -3.83 10.27 -23.07
N PRO A 39 -3.77 10.71 -24.34
CA PRO A 39 -3.26 12.03 -24.68
C PRO A 39 -4.03 13.13 -23.94
N GLY A 40 -3.32 14.07 -23.33
CA GLY A 40 -3.90 15.19 -22.60
C GLY A 40 -4.55 14.82 -21.26
N GLN A 41 -4.58 13.55 -20.89
CA GLN A 41 -5.09 13.11 -19.59
C GLN A 41 -4.02 13.21 -18.49
N SER A 42 -4.48 13.46 -17.28
CA SER A 42 -3.64 13.43 -16.08
C SER A 42 -4.26 12.55 -15.01
N ARG A 43 -3.41 12.01 -14.12
CA ARG A 43 -3.84 11.25 -12.97
C ARG A 43 -3.05 11.70 -11.76
N THR A 44 -3.75 12.00 -10.67
CA THR A 44 -3.14 12.50 -9.44
C THR A 44 -3.15 11.41 -8.37
N PHE A 45 -2.04 11.26 -7.68
CA PHE A 45 -1.92 10.40 -6.52
C PHE A 45 -1.53 11.26 -5.33
N GLU A 46 -2.21 11.06 -4.21
CA GLU A 46 -1.92 11.77 -2.97
C GLU A 46 -1.49 10.75 -1.91
N LEU A 47 -0.39 11.05 -1.25
CA LEU A 47 0.18 10.21 -0.20
C LEU A 47 0.49 11.08 1.01
N ASP A 48 0.04 10.63 2.17
CA ASP A 48 0.34 11.27 3.45
C ASP A 48 1.29 10.39 4.26
N PHE A 49 2.39 10.96 4.70
CA PHE A 49 3.33 10.30 5.59
C PHE A 49 3.33 10.97 6.94
N SER A 50 3.09 10.22 7.98
CA SER A 50 3.01 10.72 9.35
C SER A 50 3.94 9.95 10.26
N ILE A 51 4.58 10.67 11.18
CA ILE A 51 5.36 10.09 12.27
C ILE A 51 4.54 10.21 13.54
N LEU A 52 4.26 9.08 14.18
CA LEU A 52 3.46 9.00 15.38
C LEU A 52 4.38 8.72 16.57
N SER A 53 4.44 9.66 17.52
CA SER A 53 5.45 9.65 18.57
C SER A 53 4.97 9.10 19.91
N ASN A 54 3.67 8.88 20.08
CA ASN A 54 3.11 8.36 21.33
C ASN A 54 1.90 7.46 21.06
N ARG A 55 1.47 6.75 22.11
CA ARG A 55 0.34 5.81 22.04
C ARG A 55 -0.97 6.48 21.65
N SER A 56 -1.22 7.68 22.12
CA SER A 56 -2.44 8.43 21.81
C SER A 56 -2.53 8.74 20.32
N GLU A 57 -1.47 9.20 19.71
CA GLU A 57 -1.40 9.46 18.27
C GLU A 57 -1.60 8.18 17.45
N VAL A 58 -0.97 7.08 17.87
CA VAL A 58 -1.15 5.77 17.21
C VAL A 58 -2.61 5.31 17.31
N ASN A 59 -3.23 5.41 18.47
CA ASN A 59 -4.63 5.04 18.66
C ASN A 59 -5.56 5.90 17.81
N ASN A 60 -5.31 7.19 17.71
CA ASN A 60 -6.09 8.10 16.87
C ASN A 60 -5.96 7.73 15.38
N ALA A 61 -4.78 7.37 14.93
CA ALA A 61 -4.56 6.91 13.56
C ALA A 61 -5.30 5.59 13.27
N VAL A 62 -5.27 4.64 14.19
CA VAL A 62 -6.00 3.37 14.07
C VAL A 62 -7.50 3.62 13.99
N VAL A 63 -8.05 4.50 14.83
CA VAL A 63 -9.47 4.86 14.80
C VAL A 63 -9.84 5.52 13.48
N ALA A 64 -9.01 6.44 12.97
CA ALA A 64 -9.24 7.10 11.69
C ALA A 64 -9.29 6.10 10.53
N VAL A 65 -8.40 5.13 10.49
CA VAL A 65 -8.41 4.06 9.48
C VAL A 65 -9.67 3.21 9.59
N ARG A 66 -10.07 2.82 10.80
CA ARG A 66 -11.30 2.05 11.02
C ARG A 66 -12.55 2.80 10.58
N GLN A 67 -12.61 4.10 10.80
CA GLN A 67 -13.71 4.94 10.32
C GLN A 67 -13.78 4.97 8.80
N LEU A 68 -12.65 5.04 8.11
CA LEU A 68 -12.59 4.98 6.64
C LEU A 68 -13.02 3.62 6.09
N GLN A 69 -12.71 2.53 6.79
CA GLN A 69 -13.14 1.18 6.43
C GLN A 69 -14.65 0.96 6.58
N GLY A 70 -15.29 1.74 7.43
CA GLY A 70 -16.72 1.61 7.73
C GLY A 70 -17.04 0.34 8.53
N SER A 71 -18.24 -0.23 8.31
CA SER A 71 -18.72 -1.41 9.05
C SER A 71 -18.06 -2.72 8.61
N LYS A 72 -17.42 -2.75 7.45
CA LYS A 72 -16.68 -3.92 6.96
C LYS A 72 -15.23 -3.83 7.42
N GLY A 73 -14.74 -4.87 8.07
CA GLY A 73 -13.32 -5.00 8.35
C GLY A 73 -12.51 -5.24 7.08
N PRO A 74 -11.18 -5.26 7.20
CA PRO A 74 -10.31 -5.51 6.05
C PRO A 74 -10.52 -6.94 5.52
N GLU A 75 -10.58 -7.06 4.21
CA GLU A 75 -10.59 -8.36 3.53
C GLU A 75 -9.17 -8.72 3.13
N ILE A 76 -8.72 -9.88 3.59
CA ILE A 76 -7.37 -10.37 3.30
C ILE A 76 -7.49 -11.53 2.32
N GLN A 77 -7.03 -11.32 1.11
CA GLN A 77 -6.89 -12.38 0.13
C GLN A 77 -5.62 -13.17 0.41
N LYS A 78 -5.76 -14.48 0.55
CA LYS A 78 -4.62 -15.37 0.88
C LYS A 78 -3.78 -15.74 -0.33
N THR A 79 -4.36 -15.63 -1.51
CA THR A 79 -3.70 -15.93 -2.78
C THR A 79 -3.87 -14.77 -3.74
N PRO A 80 -2.87 -14.50 -4.61
CA PRO A 80 -3.03 -13.48 -5.65
C PRO A 80 -4.16 -13.87 -6.60
N GLU A 81 -4.91 -12.89 -7.04
CA GLU A 81 -5.84 -13.10 -8.16
C GLU A 81 -5.03 -13.40 -9.43
N GLU A 82 -5.37 -14.50 -10.05
CA GLU A 82 -4.85 -14.88 -11.36
C GLU A 82 -5.63 -14.24 -12.51
#